data_414746c0ae42b5bf84130c38694a4a4b
#
_entry.id   414746c0ae42b5bf84130c38694a4a4b
#
_cell.length_a   1.000
_cell.length_b   1.000
_cell.length_c   1.000
_cell.angle_alpha   90.00
_cell.angle_beta   90.00
_cell.angle_gamma   90.00
#
_symmetry.space_group_name_H-M   'P 1'
#
loop_
_entity.id
_entity.type
_entity.pdbx_description
1 polymer ?
#
loop_
_entity_poly.entity_id
_entity_poly.type
_entity_poly.pdbx_seq_one_letter_code
_entity_poly.pdbx_strand_id
1 'polypeptide(L)'
;VKHMRKTIDYSITHLHFESSMEASERGRRYYRASFLTLTYRNGDDWQPGHIGDFTRALRRWFLKHGETLRMGWVAETQKRGAIHYHAVLFVPRHLRLPCPDRCGWWPHGMSKIETARNPVGYLTKYASKTGEHEAASFPHGARMHGVCGLSLQRRRWRRFTVAARWLRDAFSAQLDDFSRFDMVKVAGGYVDRSTGVLVRSPWTVQIDDLGAAWAVAA
;
A
#
# COMPACT_ATOMS: atom_id res chain seq x y z
N VAL A 1 9.18 7.78 -5.36
CA VAL A 1 9.48 6.38 -5.76
C VAL A 1 10.15 5.60 -4.64
N LYS A 2 11.31 6.01 -4.09
CA LYS A 2 12.00 5.29 -2.99
C LYS A 2 11.10 5.06 -1.77
N HIS A 3 10.31 6.05 -1.37
CA HIS A 3 9.37 5.95 -0.25
C HIS A 3 8.24 4.94 -0.52
N MET A 4 7.64 4.98 -1.72
CA MET A 4 6.60 4.04 -2.13
C MET A 4 7.11 2.60 -2.12
N ARG A 5 8.28 2.35 -2.73
CA ARG A 5 8.92 1.02 -2.74
C ARG A 5 9.12 0.49 -1.32
N LYS A 6 9.70 1.30 -0.42
CA LYS A 6 9.91 0.93 0.99
C LYS A 6 8.59 0.61 1.69
N THR A 7 7.54 1.42 1.45
CA THR A 7 6.21 1.20 2.02
C THR A 7 5.59 -0.11 1.56
N ILE A 8 5.68 -0.42 0.26
CA ILE A 8 5.14 -1.65 -0.33
C ILE A 8 5.91 -2.86 0.16
N ASP A 9 7.24 -2.84 0.07
CA ASP A 9 8.11 -3.92 0.50
C ASP A 9 7.83 -4.31 1.96
N TYR A 10 7.86 -3.33 2.85
CA TYR A 10 7.49 -3.52 4.25
C TYR A 10 6.09 -4.11 4.41
N SER A 11 5.10 -3.53 3.74
CA SER A 11 3.71 -3.94 3.91
C SER A 11 3.45 -5.36 3.46
N ILE A 12 3.99 -5.76 2.31
CA ILE A 12 3.80 -7.12 1.78
C ILE A 12 4.55 -8.15 2.62
N THR A 13 5.76 -7.83 3.07
CA THR A 13 6.52 -8.68 4.00
C THR A 13 5.71 -8.95 5.27
N HIS A 14 5.10 -7.92 5.85
CA HIS A 14 4.32 -8.08 7.08
C HIS A 14 2.95 -8.72 6.85
N LEU A 15 2.28 -8.48 5.72
CA LEU A 15 1.08 -9.25 5.36
C LEU A 15 1.40 -10.74 5.20
N HIS A 16 2.53 -11.07 4.57
CA HIS A 16 2.99 -12.44 4.43
C HIS A 16 3.30 -13.07 5.79
N PHE A 17 4.01 -12.33 6.65
CA PHE A 17 4.33 -12.78 8.00
C PHE A 17 3.06 -13.05 8.83
N GLU A 18 2.11 -12.11 8.90
CA GLU A 18 0.86 -12.26 9.64
C GLU A 18 0.01 -13.42 9.08
N SER A 19 -0.03 -13.59 7.75
CA SER A 19 -0.72 -14.73 7.13
C SER A 19 -0.03 -16.06 7.47
N SER A 20 1.30 -16.08 7.58
CA SER A 20 2.05 -17.28 7.96
C SER A 20 1.87 -17.65 9.43
N MET A 21 1.82 -16.66 10.32
CA MET A 21 1.55 -16.88 11.75
C MET A 21 0.16 -17.45 11.95
N GLU A 22 -0.87 -16.85 11.37
CA GLU A 22 -2.24 -17.36 11.44
C GLU A 22 -2.37 -18.74 10.78
N ALA A 23 -1.63 -19.00 9.70
CA ALA A 23 -1.58 -20.33 9.08
C ALA A 23 -0.98 -21.39 10.00
N SER A 24 -0.03 -21.04 10.86
CA SER A 24 0.53 -21.94 11.86
C SER A 24 -0.50 -22.31 12.93
N GLU A 25 -1.34 -21.36 13.33
CA GLU A 25 -2.43 -21.58 14.30
C GLU A 25 -3.59 -22.39 13.73
N ARG A 26 -3.93 -22.17 12.45
CA ARG A 26 -5.07 -22.80 11.75
C ARG A 26 -4.69 -24.06 10.94
N GLY A 27 -3.43 -24.49 10.98
CA GLY A 27 -2.90 -25.60 10.20
C GLY A 27 -2.02 -25.14 9.03
N ARG A 28 -0.94 -25.87 8.80
CA ARG A 28 0.03 -25.58 7.74
C ARG A 28 -0.64 -25.40 6.38
N ARG A 29 -0.19 -24.40 5.61
CA ARG A 29 -0.68 -24.07 4.26
C ARG A 29 -2.11 -23.52 4.22
N TYR A 30 -2.58 -22.88 5.29
CA TYR A 30 -3.92 -22.29 5.32
C TYR A 30 -4.12 -21.24 4.19
N TYR A 31 -3.14 -20.40 3.94
CA TYR A 31 -3.19 -19.39 2.87
C TYR A 31 -2.36 -19.77 1.64
N ARG A 32 -2.76 -19.21 0.48
CA ARG A 32 -1.94 -19.12 -0.72
C ARG A 32 -1.78 -17.65 -1.10
N ALA A 33 -0.60 -17.27 -1.60
CA ALA A 33 -0.41 -15.97 -2.22
C ALA A 33 -0.90 -16.02 -3.67
N SER A 34 -1.78 -15.11 -4.03
CA SER A 34 -2.32 -14.95 -5.38
C SER A 34 -1.91 -13.59 -5.92
N PHE A 35 -1.47 -13.56 -7.16
CA PHE A 35 -1.19 -12.34 -7.90
C PHE A 35 -2.38 -12.00 -8.78
N LEU A 36 -2.85 -10.76 -8.71
CA LEU A 36 -3.97 -10.26 -9.47
C LEU A 36 -3.52 -9.07 -10.31
N THR A 37 -3.86 -9.10 -11.58
CA THR A 37 -3.75 -7.94 -12.47
C THR A 37 -5.14 -7.47 -12.87
N LEU A 38 -5.39 -6.17 -12.74
CA LEU A 38 -6.60 -5.50 -13.22
C LEU A 38 -6.20 -4.56 -14.34
N THR A 39 -6.87 -4.67 -15.48
CA THR A 39 -6.56 -3.94 -16.72
C THR A 39 -7.82 -3.21 -17.19
N TYR A 40 -7.68 -1.93 -17.54
CA TYR A 40 -8.75 -1.21 -18.23
C TYR A 40 -8.85 -1.63 -19.69
N ARG A 41 -10.08 -1.65 -20.22
CA ARG A 41 -10.33 -1.91 -21.66
C ARG A 41 -9.74 -0.78 -22.48
N ASN A 42 -10.08 0.46 -22.14
CA ASN A 42 -9.54 1.68 -22.75
C ASN A 42 -8.75 2.48 -21.70
N GLY A 43 -7.74 3.23 -22.15
CA GLY A 43 -6.91 4.06 -21.25
C GLY A 43 -7.70 5.16 -20.56
N ASP A 44 -8.69 5.72 -21.25
CA ASP A 44 -9.50 6.85 -20.78
C ASP A 44 -10.63 6.45 -19.83
N ASP A 45 -10.90 5.14 -19.65
CA ASP A 45 -11.94 4.65 -18.73
C ASP A 45 -11.57 4.81 -17.24
N TRP A 46 -10.36 5.24 -16.93
CA TRP A 46 -9.88 5.34 -15.55
C TRP A 46 -10.58 6.45 -14.76
N GLN A 47 -10.95 6.11 -13.49
CA GLN A 47 -11.43 7.09 -12.51
C GLN A 47 -10.83 6.82 -11.10
N PRO A 48 -10.65 7.85 -10.26
CA PRO A 48 -9.99 7.73 -8.95
C PRO A 48 -10.63 6.72 -8.00
N GLY A 49 -11.94 6.50 -8.09
CA GLY A 49 -12.72 5.62 -7.21
C GLY A 49 -12.60 4.13 -7.51
N HIS A 50 -12.30 3.73 -8.75
CA HIS A 50 -12.45 2.36 -9.24
C HIS A 50 -11.68 1.32 -8.42
N ILE A 51 -10.41 1.57 -8.08
CA ILE A 51 -9.64 0.65 -7.22
C ILE A 51 -10.19 0.56 -5.79
N GLY A 52 -10.80 1.64 -5.30
CA GLY A 52 -11.49 1.68 -4.01
C GLY A 52 -12.76 0.82 -4.03
N ASP A 53 -13.56 0.91 -5.10
CA ASP A 53 -14.79 0.12 -5.29
C ASP A 53 -14.47 -1.37 -5.37
N PHE A 54 -13.47 -1.74 -6.18
CA PHE A 54 -12.95 -3.10 -6.23
C PHE A 54 -12.52 -3.59 -4.85
N THR A 55 -11.72 -2.82 -4.12
CA THR A 55 -11.25 -3.19 -2.78
C THR A 55 -12.41 -3.37 -1.80
N ARG A 56 -13.45 -2.54 -1.89
CA ARG A 56 -14.67 -2.68 -1.05
C ARG A 56 -15.45 -3.95 -1.38
N ALA A 57 -15.64 -4.27 -2.66
CA ALA A 57 -16.30 -5.48 -3.11
C ALA A 57 -15.57 -6.73 -2.62
N LEU A 58 -14.25 -6.76 -2.81
CA LEU A 58 -13.39 -7.86 -2.37
C LEU A 58 -13.41 -8.01 -0.84
N ARG A 59 -13.36 -6.91 -0.09
CA ARG A 59 -13.45 -6.94 1.38
C ARG A 59 -14.77 -7.53 1.86
N ARG A 60 -15.91 -7.14 1.25
CA ARG A 60 -17.23 -7.72 1.58
C ARG A 60 -17.24 -9.22 1.32
N TRP A 61 -16.64 -9.67 0.23
CA TRP A 61 -16.56 -11.10 -0.07
C TRP A 61 -15.75 -11.87 0.97
N PHE A 62 -14.57 -11.39 1.38
CA PHE A 62 -13.78 -11.99 2.44
C PHE A 62 -14.56 -12.05 3.76
N LEU A 63 -15.18 -10.94 4.17
CA LEU A 63 -16.00 -10.88 5.40
C LEU A 63 -17.16 -11.86 5.39
N LYS A 64 -17.84 -12.05 4.24
CA LYS A 64 -18.92 -13.05 4.10
C LYS A 64 -18.43 -14.47 4.35
N HIS A 65 -17.15 -14.74 4.16
CA HIS A 65 -16.54 -16.04 4.42
C HIS A 65 -15.84 -16.11 5.79
N GLY A 66 -16.04 -15.13 6.66
CA GLY A 66 -15.40 -15.08 7.99
C GLY A 66 -13.91 -14.74 7.94
N GLU A 67 -13.42 -14.16 6.83
CA GLU A 67 -12.01 -13.96 6.59
C GLU A 67 -11.63 -12.48 6.49
N THR A 68 -10.39 -12.17 6.82
CA THR A 68 -9.82 -10.82 6.67
C THR A 68 -9.12 -10.68 5.31
N LEU A 69 -9.50 -9.65 4.54
CA LEU A 69 -8.78 -9.33 3.31
C LEU A 69 -7.37 -8.82 3.64
N ARG A 70 -6.36 -9.56 3.21
CA ARG A 70 -4.94 -9.16 3.23
C ARG A 70 -4.46 -8.95 1.80
N MET A 71 -4.25 -7.70 1.43
CA MET A 71 -3.90 -7.31 0.06
C MET A 71 -2.98 -6.09 0.06
N GLY A 72 -1.98 -6.12 -0.81
CA GLY A 72 -1.25 -4.94 -1.24
C GLY A 72 -1.34 -4.80 -2.75
N TRP A 73 -1.38 -3.57 -3.24
CA TRP A 73 -1.43 -3.30 -4.67
C TRP A 73 -0.61 -2.07 -5.05
N VAL A 74 -0.17 -2.04 -6.31
CA VAL A 74 0.48 -0.91 -6.97
C VAL A 74 -0.18 -0.63 -8.31
N ALA A 75 -0.21 0.64 -8.69
CA ALA A 75 -0.59 1.07 -10.03
C ALA A 75 0.66 1.18 -10.90
N GLU A 76 0.56 0.79 -12.16
CA GLU A 76 1.59 0.92 -13.20
C GLU A 76 0.95 1.55 -14.43
N THR A 77 1.62 2.49 -15.07
CA THR A 77 1.18 3.04 -16.35
C THR A 77 1.79 2.20 -17.48
N GLN A 78 0.96 1.69 -18.36
CA GLN A 78 1.41 0.99 -19.57
C GLN A 78 1.96 1.96 -20.63
N LYS A 79 2.72 1.42 -21.58
CA LYS A 79 3.23 2.21 -22.73
C LYS A 79 2.14 2.94 -23.52
N ARG A 80 0.91 2.42 -23.54
CA ARG A 80 -0.28 3.05 -24.15
C ARG A 80 -1.01 4.06 -23.26
N GLY A 81 -0.46 4.42 -22.10
CA GLY A 81 -1.05 5.36 -21.13
C GLY A 81 -2.09 4.77 -20.19
N ALA A 82 -2.58 3.55 -20.42
CA ALA A 82 -3.58 2.92 -19.55
C ALA A 82 -2.98 2.50 -18.20
N ILE A 83 -3.73 2.71 -17.12
CA ILE A 83 -3.33 2.25 -15.78
C ILE A 83 -3.62 0.75 -15.63
N HIS A 84 -2.66 0.03 -15.06
CA HIS A 84 -2.82 -1.31 -14.54
C HIS A 84 -2.69 -1.32 -13.03
N TYR A 85 -3.46 -2.18 -12.37
CA TYR A 85 -3.25 -2.48 -10.96
C TYR A 85 -2.69 -3.88 -10.82
N HIS A 86 -1.58 -4.00 -10.12
CA HIS A 86 -0.96 -5.25 -9.73
C HIS A 86 -1.15 -5.43 -8.22
N ALA A 87 -1.76 -6.53 -7.83
CA ALA A 87 -2.05 -6.80 -6.42
C ALA A 87 -1.55 -8.19 -6.01
N VAL A 88 -1.12 -8.30 -4.77
CA VAL A 88 -0.88 -9.57 -4.08
C VAL A 88 -1.93 -9.74 -3.00
N LEU A 89 -2.58 -10.91 -2.99
CA LEU A 89 -3.61 -11.30 -2.03
C LEU A 89 -3.18 -12.57 -1.31
N PHE A 90 -3.46 -12.63 -0.01
CA PHE A 90 -3.32 -13.86 0.79
C PHE A 90 -4.71 -14.47 0.95
N VAL A 91 -4.98 -15.51 0.19
CA VAL A 91 -6.30 -16.15 0.07
C VAL A 91 -6.30 -17.49 0.81
N PRO A 92 -7.25 -17.75 1.72
CA PRO A 92 -7.41 -19.07 2.31
C PRO A 92 -7.57 -20.16 1.23
N ARG A 93 -6.91 -21.30 1.40
CA ARG A 93 -6.88 -22.35 0.35
C ARG A 93 -8.22 -22.99 0.09
N HIS A 94 -9.12 -23.02 1.09
CA HIS A 94 -10.47 -23.53 0.94
C HIS A 94 -11.38 -22.59 0.13
N LEU A 95 -11.00 -21.32 -0.05
CA LEU A 95 -11.75 -20.35 -0.85
C LEU A 95 -11.20 -20.28 -2.28
N ARG A 96 -12.10 -20.25 -3.26
CA ARG A 96 -11.77 -19.99 -4.65
C ARG A 96 -12.11 -18.54 -4.96
N LEU A 97 -11.08 -17.72 -5.17
CA LEU A 97 -11.26 -16.29 -5.53
C LEU A 97 -11.93 -16.21 -6.92
N PRO A 98 -13.11 -15.56 -7.04
CA PRO A 98 -13.76 -15.35 -8.32
C PRO A 98 -12.94 -14.42 -9.22
N CYS A 99 -13.06 -14.57 -10.55
CA CYS A 99 -12.48 -13.61 -11.49
C CYS A 99 -13.21 -12.26 -11.38
N PRO A 100 -12.53 -11.17 -11.00
CA PRO A 100 -13.17 -9.88 -10.72
C PRO A 100 -13.99 -9.30 -11.87
N ASP A 101 -13.53 -9.44 -13.10
CA ASP A 101 -14.25 -9.02 -14.30
C ASP A 101 -15.55 -9.82 -14.53
N ARG A 102 -15.53 -11.12 -14.26
CA ARG A 102 -16.69 -11.99 -14.46
C ARG A 102 -17.76 -11.87 -13.38
N CYS A 103 -17.36 -11.57 -12.13
CA CYS A 103 -18.31 -11.40 -11.03
C CYS A 103 -18.74 -9.94 -10.78
N GLY A 104 -18.38 -9.01 -11.71
CA GLY A 104 -18.79 -7.62 -11.66
C GLY A 104 -18.02 -6.74 -10.67
N TRP A 105 -16.93 -7.24 -10.06
CA TRP A 105 -16.10 -6.42 -9.17
C TRP A 105 -15.14 -5.51 -9.93
N TRP A 106 -14.85 -5.85 -11.20
CA TRP A 106 -14.03 -5.07 -12.11
C TRP A 106 -14.71 -4.95 -13.48
N PRO A 107 -15.73 -4.07 -13.63
CA PRO A 107 -16.46 -3.93 -14.92
C PRO A 107 -15.68 -3.14 -15.97
N HIS A 108 -14.52 -2.58 -15.61
CA HIS A 108 -13.75 -1.66 -16.45
C HIS A 108 -12.83 -2.35 -17.47
N GLY A 109 -12.73 -3.67 -17.42
CA GLY A 109 -11.89 -4.42 -18.37
C GLY A 109 -11.62 -5.84 -17.92
N MET A 110 -10.38 -6.30 -18.03
CA MET A 110 -9.99 -7.67 -17.76
C MET A 110 -9.32 -7.85 -16.41
N SER A 111 -9.47 -9.04 -15.82
CA SER A 111 -8.70 -9.44 -14.66
C SER A 111 -7.96 -10.76 -14.92
N LYS A 112 -6.77 -10.92 -14.32
CA LYS A 112 -5.97 -12.15 -14.36
C LYS A 112 -5.52 -12.51 -12.96
N ILE A 113 -5.75 -13.77 -12.57
CA ILE A 113 -5.33 -14.32 -11.28
C ILE A 113 -4.28 -15.40 -11.53
N GLU A 114 -3.15 -15.30 -10.85
CA GLU A 114 -2.01 -16.23 -10.94
C GLU A 114 -1.51 -16.60 -9.54
N THR A 115 -0.78 -17.70 -9.42
CA THR A 115 -0.11 -18.04 -8.16
C THR A 115 1.12 -17.16 -7.98
N ALA A 116 1.23 -16.48 -6.83
CA ALA A 116 2.40 -15.69 -6.47
C ALA A 116 3.43 -16.55 -5.72
N ARG A 117 4.49 -17.00 -6.40
CA ARG A 117 5.59 -17.76 -5.77
C ARG A 117 6.48 -16.88 -4.89
N ASN A 118 6.68 -15.64 -5.28
CA ASN A 118 7.43 -14.62 -4.51
C ASN A 118 6.57 -13.35 -4.40
N PRO A 119 5.66 -13.28 -3.39
CA PRO A 119 4.71 -12.16 -3.29
C PRO A 119 5.39 -10.81 -3.04
N VAL A 120 6.47 -10.77 -2.25
CA VAL A 120 7.21 -9.54 -1.95
C VAL A 120 7.93 -9.04 -3.20
N GLY A 121 8.77 -9.88 -3.81
CA GLY A 121 9.56 -9.53 -4.99
C GLY A 121 8.68 -9.14 -6.18
N TYR A 122 7.51 -9.76 -6.31
CA TYR A 122 6.57 -9.47 -7.39
C TYR A 122 6.08 -8.02 -7.33
N LEU A 123 5.54 -7.60 -6.18
CA LEU A 123 4.98 -6.26 -6.06
C LEU A 123 6.06 -5.17 -6.00
N THR A 124 7.21 -5.48 -5.37
CA THR A 124 8.38 -4.58 -5.33
C THR A 124 8.93 -4.29 -6.72
N LYS A 125 8.91 -5.28 -7.63
CA LYS A 125 9.30 -5.09 -9.05
C LYS A 125 8.44 -4.01 -9.72
N TYR A 126 7.12 -4.06 -9.56
CA TYR A 126 6.22 -3.06 -10.14
C TYR A 126 6.35 -1.69 -9.47
N ALA A 127 6.48 -1.67 -8.14
CA ALA A 127 6.74 -0.43 -7.40
C ALA A 127 8.08 0.24 -7.79
N SER A 128 9.03 -0.52 -8.32
CA SER A 128 10.34 0.01 -8.77
C SER A 128 10.32 0.52 -10.21
N LYS A 129 9.39 0.04 -11.04
CA LYS A 129 9.24 0.47 -12.43
C LYS A 129 8.64 1.88 -12.54
N THR A 130 7.86 2.31 -11.54
CA THR A 130 7.29 3.65 -11.50
C THR A 130 8.41 4.66 -11.23
N GLY A 131 9.10 5.08 -12.26
CA GLY A 131 10.13 6.12 -12.22
C GLY A 131 9.54 7.51 -11.95
N GLU A 132 10.40 8.54 -11.78
CA GLU A 132 9.92 9.91 -11.59
C GLU A 132 9.15 10.43 -12.83
N HIS A 133 9.57 10.06 -14.03
CA HIS A 133 8.85 10.36 -15.27
C HIS A 133 7.51 9.66 -15.39
N GLU A 134 7.39 8.40 -14.93
CA GLU A 134 6.13 7.67 -14.92
C GLU A 134 5.18 8.19 -13.83
N ALA A 135 5.70 8.65 -12.69
CA ALA A 135 4.88 9.28 -11.65
C ALA A 135 4.16 10.54 -12.16
N ALA A 136 4.79 11.31 -13.03
CA ALA A 136 4.20 12.48 -13.67
C ALA A 136 3.11 12.12 -14.71
N SER A 137 3.08 10.89 -15.21
CA SER A 137 2.08 10.44 -16.20
C SER A 137 0.78 9.94 -15.56
N PHE A 138 0.72 9.80 -14.23
CA PHE A 138 -0.52 9.40 -13.57
C PHE A 138 -1.55 10.54 -13.57
N PRO A 139 -2.82 10.25 -13.82
CA PRO A 139 -3.89 11.25 -13.72
C PRO A 139 -3.95 11.87 -12.32
N HIS A 140 -4.37 13.13 -12.25
CA HIS A 140 -4.56 13.81 -10.96
C HIS A 140 -5.52 13.01 -10.05
N GLY A 141 -5.17 12.85 -8.78
CA GLY A 141 -5.94 12.04 -7.83
C GLY A 141 -5.70 10.53 -7.89
N ALA A 142 -4.83 10.05 -8.79
CA ALA A 142 -4.48 8.64 -8.85
C ALA A 142 -3.70 8.20 -7.61
N ARG A 143 -4.19 7.17 -6.95
CA ARG A 143 -3.44 6.48 -5.89
C ARG A 143 -2.51 5.46 -6.54
N MET A 144 -1.22 5.61 -6.28
CA MET A 144 -0.18 4.74 -6.87
C MET A 144 -0.03 3.39 -6.15
N HIS A 145 -0.50 3.28 -4.91
CA HIS A 145 -0.45 2.04 -4.14
C HIS A 145 -1.46 2.03 -2.99
N GLY A 146 -1.74 0.85 -2.48
CA GLY A 146 -2.55 0.67 -1.30
C GLY A 146 -2.30 -0.65 -0.61
N VAL A 147 -2.64 -0.70 0.66
CA VAL A 147 -2.51 -1.91 1.51
C VAL A 147 -3.71 -2.01 2.43
N CYS A 148 -4.23 -3.21 2.61
CA CYS A 148 -5.26 -3.52 3.59
C CYS A 148 -4.97 -4.85 4.29
N GLY A 149 -5.53 -5.02 5.50
CA GLY A 149 -5.39 -6.23 6.29
C GLY A 149 -4.20 -6.29 7.24
N LEU A 150 -3.36 -5.27 7.31
CA LEU A 150 -2.35 -5.17 8.36
C LEU A 150 -3.02 -4.94 9.72
N SER A 151 -2.56 -5.63 10.76
CA SER A 151 -2.92 -5.36 12.14
C SER A 151 -2.63 -3.91 12.55
N LEU A 152 -3.24 -3.44 13.65
CA LEU A 152 -3.01 -2.09 14.16
C LEU A 152 -1.52 -1.89 14.49
N GLN A 153 -0.90 -2.86 15.17
CA GLN A 153 0.51 -2.83 15.51
C GLN A 153 1.39 -2.70 14.26
N ARG A 154 1.15 -3.49 13.22
CA ARG A 154 1.92 -3.43 11.97
C ARG A 154 1.71 -2.13 11.19
N ARG A 155 0.50 -1.56 11.25
CA ARG A 155 0.23 -0.23 10.66
C ARG A 155 1.02 0.87 11.38
N ARG A 156 1.11 0.82 12.71
CA ARG A 156 1.91 1.76 13.50
C ARG A 156 3.38 1.61 13.21
N TRP A 157 3.90 0.38 13.22
CA TRP A 157 5.29 0.12 12.87
C TRP A 157 5.62 0.56 11.44
N ARG A 158 4.75 0.33 10.46
CA ARG A 158 4.93 0.85 9.10
C ARG A 158 5.06 2.38 9.09
N ARG A 159 4.18 3.09 9.80
CA ARG A 159 4.27 4.55 9.91
C ARG A 159 5.61 4.99 10.46
N PHE A 160 6.08 4.35 11.53
CA PHE A 160 7.41 4.60 12.10
C PHE A 160 8.51 4.37 11.06
N THR A 161 8.53 3.21 10.40
CA THR A 161 9.58 2.82 9.44
C THR A 161 9.69 3.79 8.26
N VAL A 162 8.57 4.38 7.80
CA VAL A 162 8.54 5.32 6.68
C VAL A 162 8.55 6.78 7.10
N ALA A 163 8.53 7.08 8.40
CA ALA A 163 8.60 8.43 8.92
C ALA A 163 9.96 9.09 8.61
N ALA A 164 10.03 10.40 8.71
CA ALA A 164 11.28 11.15 8.55
C ALA A 164 12.34 10.65 9.53
N ARG A 165 13.61 10.64 9.09
CA ARG A 165 14.72 10.12 9.88
C ARG A 165 14.81 10.82 11.27
N TRP A 166 14.79 12.15 11.28
CA TRP A 166 14.84 12.93 12.50
C TRP A 166 13.75 12.55 13.52
N LEU A 167 12.52 12.26 13.03
CA LEU A 167 11.42 11.83 13.89
C LEU A 167 11.66 10.42 14.45
N ARG A 168 12.17 9.52 13.64
CA ARG A 168 12.53 8.16 14.09
C ARG A 168 13.64 8.20 15.14
N ASP A 169 14.66 9.02 14.91
CA ASP A 169 15.80 9.17 15.83
C ASP A 169 15.34 9.76 17.19
N ALA A 170 14.46 10.77 17.17
CA ALA A 170 13.85 11.34 18.36
C ALA A 170 13.00 10.32 19.15
N PHE A 171 12.26 9.45 18.44
CA PHE A 171 11.44 8.42 19.08
C PHE A 171 12.23 7.18 19.51
N SER A 172 13.31 6.81 18.81
CA SER A 172 14.14 5.65 19.17
C SER A 172 14.77 5.78 20.55
N ALA A 173 15.01 7.01 20.99
CA ALA A 173 15.56 7.29 22.33
C ALA A 173 14.53 7.19 23.47
N GLN A 174 13.23 7.13 23.16
CA GLN A 174 12.14 7.24 24.14
C GLN A 174 11.20 6.02 24.20
N LEU A 175 11.27 5.10 23.21
CA LEU A 175 10.28 4.04 23.06
C LEU A 175 10.91 2.65 23.01
N ASP A 176 10.75 1.89 24.08
CA ASP A 176 10.94 0.43 24.07
C ASP A 176 9.87 -0.31 23.26
N ASP A 177 8.75 0.37 22.94
CA ASP A 177 7.62 -0.21 22.20
C ASP A 177 7.11 0.70 21.07
N PHE A 178 7.57 0.43 19.84
CA PHE A 178 7.08 1.08 18.60
C PHE A 178 5.59 0.84 18.30
N SER A 179 4.92 -0.03 19.06
CA SER A 179 3.48 -0.25 18.93
C SER A 179 2.65 1.00 19.27
N ARG A 180 3.23 1.91 20.05
CA ARG A 180 2.62 3.19 20.46
C ARG A 180 2.78 4.30 19.43
N PHE A 181 3.60 4.13 18.38
CA PHE A 181 3.82 5.15 17.38
C PHE A 181 2.54 5.43 16.55
N ASP A 182 1.83 6.50 16.87
CA ASP A 182 0.62 6.93 16.11
C ASP A 182 0.74 8.36 15.57
N MET A 183 1.88 8.65 14.95
CA MET A 183 2.18 9.95 14.35
C MET A 183 1.57 10.08 12.97
N VAL A 184 1.02 11.26 12.68
CA VAL A 184 0.49 11.62 11.36
C VAL A 184 1.19 12.88 10.88
N LYS A 185 1.63 12.87 9.62
CA LYS A 185 2.27 14.03 8.99
C LYS A 185 1.24 15.15 8.81
N VAL A 186 1.62 16.35 9.23
CA VAL A 186 0.88 17.60 9.04
C VAL A 186 1.80 18.67 8.48
N ALA A 187 1.27 19.85 8.13
CA ALA A 187 2.11 20.99 7.78
C ALA A 187 3.04 21.33 8.95
N GLY A 188 4.34 21.46 8.67
CA GLY A 188 5.37 21.82 9.64
C GLY A 188 5.79 20.73 10.62
N GLY A 189 5.31 19.46 10.50
CA GLY A 189 5.73 18.41 11.41
C GLY A 189 4.87 17.16 11.44
N TYR A 190 4.71 16.60 12.64
CA TYR A 190 3.86 15.42 12.89
C TYR A 190 3.03 15.64 14.15
N VAL A 191 1.80 15.19 14.14
CA VAL A 191 0.92 15.17 15.32
C VAL A 191 0.80 13.74 15.82
N ASP A 192 1.02 13.56 17.12
CA ASP A 192 0.68 12.33 17.82
C ASP A 192 -0.84 12.28 18.02
N ARG A 193 -1.49 11.30 17.44
CA ARG A 193 -2.96 11.16 17.52
C ARG A 193 -3.46 10.73 18.89
N SER A 194 -2.60 10.18 19.72
CA SER A 194 -2.96 9.73 21.08
C SER A 194 -2.96 10.89 22.09
N THR A 195 -2.05 11.87 21.90
CA THR A 195 -1.85 12.99 22.83
C THR A 195 -2.24 14.34 22.24
N GLY A 196 -2.36 14.45 20.92
CA GLY A 196 -2.56 15.72 20.20
C GLY A 196 -1.27 16.58 20.11
N VAL A 197 -0.14 16.12 20.61
CA VAL A 197 1.10 16.88 20.63
C VAL A 197 1.68 17.03 19.24
N LEU A 198 2.01 18.27 18.86
CA LEU A 198 2.71 18.58 17.60
C LEU A 198 4.23 18.49 17.82
N VAL A 199 4.86 17.56 17.12
CA VAL A 199 6.32 17.47 17.00
C VAL A 199 6.74 18.23 15.75
N ARG A 200 7.35 19.39 15.92
CA ARG A 200 7.75 20.27 14.82
C ARG A 200 8.91 19.67 14.04
N SER A 201 8.91 19.89 12.73
CA SER A 201 10.05 19.54 11.87
C SER A 201 11.24 20.46 12.23
N PRO A 202 12.47 19.90 12.38
CA PRO A 202 13.67 20.72 12.51
C PRO A 202 14.06 21.39 11.19
N TRP A 203 13.26 21.23 10.14
CA TRP A 203 13.50 21.76 8.82
C TRP A 203 12.30 22.56 8.34
N THR A 204 12.55 23.74 7.79
CA THR A 204 11.59 24.54 7.03
C THR A 204 11.91 24.44 5.54
N VAL A 205 10.89 24.53 4.68
CA VAL A 205 11.06 24.58 3.23
C VAL A 205 11.06 26.05 2.83
N GLN A 206 12.13 26.48 2.18
CA GLN A 206 12.19 27.78 1.47
C GLN A 206 12.03 27.54 -0.03
N ILE A 207 11.33 28.42 -0.69
CA ILE A 207 11.10 28.40 -2.14
C ILE A 207 11.57 29.73 -2.69
N ASP A 208 12.41 29.72 -3.73
CA ASP A 208 12.84 30.94 -4.42
C ASP A 208 11.81 31.40 -5.46
N ASP A 209 12.08 32.53 -6.05
CA ASP A 209 11.24 33.17 -7.08
C ASP A 209 11.12 32.33 -8.36
N LEU A 210 12.00 31.34 -8.55
CA LEU A 210 12.02 30.42 -9.68
C LEU A 210 11.28 29.10 -9.34
N GLY A 211 10.75 28.96 -8.11
CA GLY A 211 10.03 27.77 -7.63
C GLY A 211 10.94 26.62 -7.19
N ALA A 212 12.26 26.82 -7.09
CA ALA A 212 13.16 25.82 -6.52
C ALA A 212 12.99 25.78 -4.99
N ALA A 213 12.85 24.57 -4.44
CA ALA A 213 12.59 24.35 -3.02
C ALA A 213 13.77 23.64 -2.35
N TRP A 214 14.20 24.13 -1.19
CA TRP A 214 15.23 23.48 -0.36
C TRP A 214 14.84 23.51 1.12
N ALA A 215 15.42 22.60 1.89
CA ALA A 215 15.22 22.52 3.34
C ALA A 215 16.30 23.34 4.07
N VAL A 216 15.86 24.19 4.99
CA VAL A 216 16.71 24.95 5.90
C VAL A 216 16.43 24.51 7.32
N ALA A 217 17.45 24.50 8.20
CA ALA A 217 17.25 24.26 9.61
C ALA A 217 16.28 25.31 10.19
N ALA A 218 15.33 24.87 11.00
CA ALA A 218 14.29 25.70 11.59
C ALA A 218 14.85 26.51 12.78
#